data_9e09b794962d96267ea077d8da33e50d
#
_entry.id   9e09b794962d96267ea077d8da33e50d
#
_cell.length_a   1.000
_cell.length_b   1.000
_cell.length_c   1.000
_cell.angle_alpha   90.00
_cell.angle_beta   90.00
_cell.angle_gamma   90.00
#
_symmetry.space_group_name_H-M   'P 1'
#
loop_
_entity.id
_entity.type
_entity.pdbx_description
1 polymer ?
#
loop_
_entity_poly.entity_id
_entity_poly.type
_entity_poly.pdbx_seq_one_letter_code
_entity_poly.pdbx_strand_id
1 'polypeptide(L)'
;MAVTADKLYAAILKGVGGLYTVRPDLVGEDVPPRINCSARGKLRSGEETPYPGDRVELECSGGAWAIARILERKNALRRPTVANVTHLAAVIPAARPKPDLMTADKLILYAESAGIEPIVVVNKSDLAPDYARHIAQVYENAGYRSFLISALGGEGTDELRDYVLSASSPSSPSTVTFSGASGVGKSTLMTKLFPELSLATGAVSRKSERGRHTTRTAELFEVANGLFLADTPGFTMLDFARYNFFPSGDLAYLYREFEPYIGKCKYTKCTHLREEGCAVIAAEKEGKISPERRESYIKIYEEMKKTPDWARKNQLR
;
A
#
# COMPACT_ATOMS: atom_id res chain seq x y z
N MET A 1 -0.02 32.00 -26.51
CA MET A 1 1.26 31.34 -26.84
C MET A 1 1.03 29.85 -26.72
N ALA A 2 0.97 29.13 -27.85
CA ALA A 2 0.81 27.67 -27.83
C ALA A 2 2.01 27.06 -27.11
N VAL A 3 1.76 26.27 -26.09
CA VAL A 3 2.80 25.47 -25.43
C VAL A 3 3.16 24.35 -26.41
N THR A 4 4.14 24.61 -27.29
CA THR A 4 4.83 23.57 -28.07
C THR A 4 5.76 22.81 -27.12
N ALA A 5 5.21 22.18 -26.09
CA ALA A 5 5.97 21.27 -25.27
C ALA A 5 5.94 19.91 -25.99
N ASP A 6 6.99 19.62 -26.75
CA ASP A 6 7.21 18.27 -27.30
C ASP A 6 7.30 17.19 -26.20
N LYS A 7 7.33 17.60 -24.93
CA LYS A 7 7.49 16.75 -23.75
C LYS A 7 6.59 17.19 -22.61
N LEU A 8 5.93 16.21 -21.97
CA LEU A 8 5.13 16.38 -20.75
C LEU A 8 5.52 15.32 -19.71
N TYR A 9 5.39 15.68 -18.42
CA TYR A 9 5.44 14.72 -17.32
C TYR A 9 4.03 14.37 -16.87
N ALA A 10 3.83 13.10 -16.53
CA ALA A 10 2.51 12.59 -16.15
C ALA A 10 2.62 11.43 -15.16
N ALA A 11 1.52 11.15 -14.46
CA ALA A 11 1.33 9.92 -13.68
C ALA A 11 0.44 8.94 -14.47
N ILE A 12 0.80 7.66 -14.48
CA ILE A 12 -0.04 6.61 -15.07
C ILE A 12 -1.17 6.30 -14.10
N LEU A 13 -2.40 6.45 -14.54
CA LEU A 13 -3.60 6.09 -13.78
C LEU A 13 -4.00 4.64 -14.00
N LYS A 14 -3.88 4.15 -15.24
CA LYS A 14 -4.31 2.81 -15.65
C LYS A 14 -3.55 2.33 -16.87
N GLY A 15 -3.31 1.02 -16.95
CA GLY A 15 -2.75 0.37 -18.14
C GLY A 15 -3.49 -0.93 -18.47
N VAL A 16 -3.97 -1.07 -19.70
CA VAL A 16 -4.66 -2.28 -20.20
C VAL A 16 -4.25 -2.53 -21.64
N GLY A 17 -3.73 -3.72 -21.93
CA GLY A 17 -3.42 -4.12 -23.31
C GLY A 17 -2.40 -3.23 -24.02
N GLY A 18 -1.48 -2.59 -23.29
CA GLY A 18 -0.48 -1.69 -23.87
C GLY A 18 -0.98 -0.26 -24.14
N LEU A 19 -2.22 0.03 -23.76
CA LEU A 19 -2.79 1.38 -23.72
C LEU A 19 -2.79 1.88 -22.28
N TYR A 20 -2.40 3.13 -22.09
CA TYR A 20 -2.26 3.78 -20.79
C TYR A 20 -3.10 5.05 -20.75
N THR A 21 -3.80 5.25 -19.64
CA THR A 21 -4.41 6.53 -19.30
C THR A 21 -3.49 7.22 -18.32
N VAL A 22 -3.07 8.43 -18.65
CA VAL A 22 -2.16 9.22 -17.82
C VAL A 22 -2.78 10.55 -17.43
N ARG A 23 -2.38 11.09 -16.29
CA ARG A 23 -2.71 12.42 -15.79
C ARG A 23 -1.48 13.30 -15.91
N PRO A 24 -1.46 14.30 -16.82
CA PRO A 24 -0.37 15.26 -16.92
C PRO A 24 -0.22 16.12 -15.67
N ASP A 25 1.01 16.53 -15.36
CA ASP A 25 1.28 17.44 -14.23
C ASP A 25 0.74 18.84 -14.47
N LEU A 26 0.84 19.29 -15.71
CA LEU A 26 0.30 20.56 -16.18
C LEU A 26 -0.97 20.28 -16.98
N VAL A 27 -2.04 20.92 -16.57
CA VAL A 27 -3.34 20.91 -17.27
C VAL A 27 -3.60 22.33 -17.73
N GLY A 28 -3.95 22.53 -19.01
CA GLY A 28 -4.20 23.83 -19.61
C GLY A 28 -5.14 23.69 -20.81
N GLU A 29 -5.40 24.78 -21.51
CA GLU A 29 -6.30 24.78 -22.70
C GLU A 29 -5.86 23.75 -23.75
N ASP A 30 -4.54 23.57 -23.94
CA ASP A 30 -3.95 22.67 -24.94
C ASP A 30 -3.60 21.28 -24.37
N VAL A 31 -3.72 21.05 -23.04
CA VAL A 31 -3.36 19.79 -22.38
C VAL A 31 -4.56 19.26 -21.62
N PRO A 32 -5.23 18.21 -22.12
CA PRO A 32 -6.40 17.66 -21.45
C PRO A 32 -6.03 17.05 -20.08
N PRO A 33 -6.99 17.00 -19.13
CA PRO A 33 -6.73 16.45 -17.78
C PRO A 33 -6.38 14.96 -17.78
N ARG A 34 -6.68 14.27 -18.87
CA ARG A 34 -6.29 12.86 -19.08
C ARG A 34 -5.91 12.64 -20.54
N ILE A 35 -4.81 11.91 -20.75
CA ILE A 35 -4.31 11.53 -22.07
C ILE A 35 -4.31 10.00 -22.15
N ASN A 36 -4.83 9.48 -23.26
CA ASN A 36 -4.66 8.08 -23.62
C ASN A 36 -3.47 7.94 -24.56
N CYS A 37 -2.51 7.10 -24.22
CA CYS A 37 -1.27 6.95 -24.96
C CYS A 37 -0.79 5.49 -24.97
N SER A 38 0.14 5.18 -25.85
CA SER A 38 0.85 3.90 -25.85
C SER A 38 2.27 4.06 -25.32
N ALA A 39 2.93 2.97 -24.96
CA ALA A 39 4.36 2.98 -24.67
C ALA A 39 5.17 2.82 -25.98
N ARG A 40 6.34 3.49 -26.10
CA ARG A 40 7.27 3.28 -27.22
C ARG A 40 7.83 1.85 -27.22
N GLY A 41 8.26 1.36 -28.40
CA GLY A 41 8.61 -0.03 -28.66
C GLY A 41 9.60 -0.64 -27.64
N LYS A 42 10.62 0.12 -27.20
CA LYS A 42 11.59 -0.34 -26.18
C LYS A 42 10.95 -0.65 -24.82
N LEU A 43 9.89 0.07 -24.41
CA LEU A 43 9.15 -0.19 -23.18
C LEU A 43 8.12 -1.31 -23.34
N ARG A 44 7.75 -1.67 -24.59
CA ARG A 44 6.84 -2.82 -24.86
C ARG A 44 7.54 -4.16 -24.79
N SER A 45 8.82 -4.20 -25.14
CA SER A 45 9.64 -5.42 -25.27
C SER A 45 10.71 -5.54 -24.17
N GLY A 46 10.86 -4.52 -23.33
CA GLY A 46 11.94 -4.42 -22.35
C GLY A 46 11.59 -4.90 -20.95
N GLU A 47 12.60 -4.91 -20.11
CA GLU A 47 12.52 -5.29 -18.70
C GLU A 47 11.65 -4.35 -17.85
N GLU A 48 11.31 -3.16 -18.37
CA GLU A 48 10.52 -2.13 -17.67
C GLU A 48 9.13 -1.96 -18.28
N THR A 49 8.17 -2.72 -17.79
CA THR A 49 6.75 -2.48 -18.11
C THR A 49 6.23 -1.28 -17.30
N PRO A 50 5.49 -0.33 -17.93
CA PRO A 50 4.85 0.76 -17.19
C PRO A 50 3.73 0.25 -16.27
N TYR A 51 3.70 0.76 -15.04
CA TYR A 51 2.72 0.43 -14.00
C TYR A 51 1.83 1.63 -13.67
N PRO A 52 0.57 1.43 -13.24
CA PRO A 52 -0.18 2.48 -12.56
C PRO A 52 0.64 3.04 -11.39
N GLY A 53 0.68 4.38 -11.27
CA GLY A 53 1.52 5.09 -10.31
C GLY A 53 2.92 5.47 -10.81
N ASP A 54 3.37 4.95 -11.96
CA ASP A 54 4.61 5.43 -12.56
C ASP A 54 4.53 6.88 -12.95
N ARG A 55 5.63 7.58 -12.70
CA ARG A 55 5.91 8.88 -13.26
C ARG A 55 6.58 8.69 -14.61
N VAL A 56 6.07 9.33 -15.64
CA VAL A 56 6.52 9.13 -17.02
C VAL A 56 6.76 10.45 -17.73
N GLU A 57 7.69 10.41 -18.68
CA GLU A 57 7.88 11.43 -19.69
C GLU A 57 7.10 11.01 -20.94
N LEU A 58 6.23 11.90 -21.41
CA LEU A 58 5.48 11.75 -22.65
C LEU A 58 6.13 12.57 -23.76
N GLU A 59 6.13 12.04 -24.95
CA GLU A 59 6.51 12.78 -26.16
C GLU A 59 5.38 12.76 -27.17
N CYS A 60 5.16 13.91 -27.82
CA CYS A 60 4.18 14.04 -28.89
C CYS A 60 4.86 13.87 -30.25
N SER A 61 4.28 13.05 -31.11
CA SER A 61 4.71 12.89 -32.49
C SER A 61 3.49 12.72 -33.40
N GLY A 62 3.37 13.59 -34.40
CA GLY A 62 2.22 13.56 -35.31
C GLY A 62 0.86 13.73 -34.62
N GLY A 63 0.79 14.50 -33.52
CA GLY A 63 -0.42 14.72 -32.75
C GLY A 63 -0.79 13.58 -31.78
N ALA A 64 0.03 12.53 -31.68
CA ALA A 64 -0.19 11.41 -30.77
C ALA A 64 0.86 11.41 -29.64
N TRP A 65 0.39 11.25 -28.40
CA TRP A 65 1.25 11.11 -27.23
C TRP A 65 1.68 9.67 -27.02
N ALA A 66 2.93 9.48 -26.62
CA ALA A 66 3.47 8.18 -26.25
C ALA A 66 4.36 8.30 -25.00
N ILE A 67 4.38 7.26 -24.16
CA ILE A 67 5.33 7.13 -23.05
C ILE A 67 6.72 6.89 -23.66
N ALA A 68 7.61 7.85 -23.48
CA ALA A 68 8.98 7.79 -23.96
C ALA A 68 9.91 7.18 -22.90
N ARG A 69 9.69 7.49 -21.63
CA ARG A 69 10.52 7.05 -20.51
C ARG A 69 9.71 6.92 -19.22
N ILE A 70 10.03 5.90 -18.42
CA ILE A 70 9.59 5.78 -17.03
C ILE A 70 10.64 6.47 -16.16
N LEU A 71 10.20 7.33 -15.23
CA LEU A 71 11.09 7.95 -14.25
C LEU A 71 11.40 6.97 -13.13
N GLU A 72 12.45 7.25 -12.36
CA GLU A 72 12.86 6.43 -11.25
C GLU A 72 11.71 6.18 -10.26
N ARG A 73 11.50 4.92 -9.92
CA ARG A 73 10.47 4.47 -8.97
C ARG A 73 11.01 4.56 -7.55
N LYS A 74 10.24 5.11 -6.64
CA LYS A 74 10.51 4.99 -5.19
C LYS A 74 10.29 3.55 -4.72
N ASN A 75 9.23 2.91 -5.23
CA ASN A 75 8.91 1.50 -5.01
C ASN A 75 8.03 0.98 -6.15
N ALA A 76 7.96 -0.35 -6.27
CA ALA A 76 7.08 -1.02 -7.21
C ALA A 76 6.53 -2.29 -6.58
N LEU A 77 5.22 -2.34 -6.43
CA LEU A 77 4.50 -3.51 -5.94
C LEU A 77 4.07 -4.35 -7.14
N ARG A 78 4.14 -5.68 -7.03
CA ARG A 78 3.75 -6.59 -8.14
C ARG A 78 2.38 -7.20 -7.99
N ARG A 79 1.86 -7.22 -6.78
CA ARG A 79 0.52 -7.77 -6.49
C ARG A 79 -0.16 -6.97 -5.39
N PRO A 80 -1.02 -6.06 -5.81
CA PRO A 80 -1.32 -5.62 -7.18
C PRO A 80 -0.16 -4.85 -7.80
N THR A 81 -0.12 -4.82 -9.14
CA THR A 81 0.90 -4.07 -9.88
C THR A 81 0.62 -2.58 -9.76
N VAL A 82 1.42 -1.89 -8.95
CA VAL A 82 1.34 -0.44 -8.73
C VAL A 82 2.71 0.09 -8.32
N ALA A 83 3.07 1.31 -8.75
CA ALA A 83 4.32 1.96 -8.41
C ALA A 83 4.10 3.22 -7.56
N ASN A 84 5.16 3.66 -6.88
CA ASN A 84 5.21 4.93 -6.15
C ASN A 84 4.09 5.08 -5.10
N VAL A 85 3.73 3.98 -4.43
CA VAL A 85 2.82 4.01 -3.28
C VAL A 85 3.54 4.70 -2.13
N THR A 86 2.89 5.69 -1.50
CA THR A 86 3.46 6.45 -0.38
C THR A 86 2.92 5.97 0.97
N HIS A 87 1.64 5.56 1.02
CA HIS A 87 0.99 5.13 2.26
C HIS A 87 0.19 3.85 2.03
N LEU A 88 0.26 2.94 2.99
CA LEU A 88 -0.55 1.74 3.06
C LEU A 88 -1.41 1.77 4.32
N ALA A 89 -2.72 1.93 4.15
CA ALA A 89 -3.69 1.83 5.23
C ALA A 89 -4.06 0.37 5.48
N ALA A 90 -3.54 -0.22 6.56
CA ALA A 90 -3.90 -1.55 7.03
C ALA A 90 -5.24 -1.47 7.79
N VAL A 91 -6.31 -1.96 7.17
CA VAL A 91 -7.67 -1.90 7.72
C VAL A 91 -7.98 -3.16 8.53
N ILE A 92 -8.19 -2.99 9.82
CA ILE A 92 -8.48 -4.03 10.81
C ILE A 92 -9.92 -3.83 11.31
N PRO A 93 -10.80 -4.82 11.30
CA PRO A 93 -12.11 -4.66 11.90
C PRO A 93 -12.01 -4.83 13.42
N ALA A 94 -12.74 -4.02 14.21
CA ALA A 94 -12.79 -4.21 15.66
C ALA A 94 -13.68 -5.40 16.10
N ALA A 95 -14.59 -5.85 15.21
CA ALA A 95 -15.55 -6.91 15.55
C ALA A 95 -15.65 -8.00 14.46
N ARG A 96 -16.54 -7.84 13.48
CA ARG A 96 -16.81 -8.84 12.42
C ARG A 96 -16.33 -8.36 11.06
N PRO A 97 -15.54 -9.15 10.30
CA PRO A 97 -15.00 -10.49 10.65
C PRO A 97 -14.09 -10.43 11.87
N LYS A 98 -13.75 -11.60 12.47
CA LYS A 98 -12.82 -11.64 13.61
C LYS A 98 -11.54 -10.90 13.28
N PRO A 99 -11.07 -9.98 14.13
CA PRO A 99 -9.79 -9.30 13.94
C PRO A 99 -8.63 -10.29 13.77
N ASP A 100 -7.82 -10.06 12.75
CA ASP A 100 -6.61 -10.83 12.48
C ASP A 100 -5.41 -9.87 12.42
N LEU A 101 -4.75 -9.71 13.57
CA LEU A 101 -3.61 -8.82 13.71
C LEU A 101 -2.39 -9.33 12.91
N MET A 102 -2.26 -10.64 12.75
CA MET A 102 -1.17 -11.22 11.95
C MET A 102 -1.26 -10.80 10.47
N THR A 103 -2.47 -10.77 9.91
CA THR A 103 -2.66 -10.26 8.53
C THR A 103 -2.33 -8.76 8.44
N ALA A 104 -2.70 -7.96 9.45
CA ALA A 104 -2.33 -6.55 9.50
C ALA A 104 -0.81 -6.36 9.62
N ASP A 105 -0.15 -7.15 10.47
CA ASP A 105 1.29 -7.11 10.64
C ASP A 105 2.03 -7.46 9.35
N LYS A 106 1.58 -8.46 8.61
CA LYS A 106 2.13 -8.78 7.29
C LYS A 106 2.04 -7.62 6.31
N LEU A 107 0.91 -6.89 6.30
CA LEU A 107 0.73 -5.70 5.47
C LEU A 107 1.69 -4.58 5.88
N ILE A 108 1.84 -4.35 7.18
CA ILE A 108 2.75 -3.35 7.74
C ILE A 108 4.20 -3.70 7.38
N LEU A 109 4.64 -4.93 7.63
CA LEU A 109 6.00 -5.37 7.31
C LEU A 109 6.31 -5.28 5.81
N TYR A 110 5.32 -5.58 4.98
CA TYR A 110 5.47 -5.40 3.54
C TYR A 110 5.63 -3.93 3.16
N ALA A 111 4.86 -3.04 3.76
CA ALA A 111 4.99 -1.61 3.54
C ALA A 111 6.36 -1.09 4.01
N GLU A 112 6.80 -1.45 5.22
CA GLU A 112 8.12 -1.12 5.75
C GLU A 112 9.25 -1.57 4.81
N SER A 113 9.19 -2.82 4.35
CA SER A 113 10.20 -3.37 3.44
C SER A 113 10.26 -2.68 2.08
N ALA A 114 9.18 -2.04 1.68
CA ALA A 114 9.05 -1.30 0.42
C ALA A 114 9.27 0.22 0.56
N GLY A 115 9.58 0.72 1.77
CA GLY A 115 9.70 2.15 2.05
C GLY A 115 8.37 2.91 1.92
N ILE A 116 7.27 2.23 2.22
CA ILE A 116 5.90 2.78 2.23
C ILE A 116 5.50 3.04 3.67
N GLU A 117 4.96 4.24 3.98
CA GLU A 117 4.50 4.55 5.33
C GLU A 117 3.21 3.78 5.67
N PRO A 118 3.23 2.88 6.67
CA PRO A 118 2.05 2.18 7.11
C PRO A 118 1.21 3.08 8.03
N ILE A 119 -0.11 3.05 7.83
CA ILE A 119 -1.08 3.59 8.79
C ILE A 119 -2.08 2.50 9.17
N VAL A 120 -2.53 2.51 10.41
CA VAL A 120 -3.46 1.52 10.95
C VAL A 120 -4.86 2.12 11.03
N VAL A 121 -5.84 1.44 10.46
CA VAL A 121 -7.23 1.88 10.48
C VAL A 121 -8.08 0.82 11.14
N VAL A 122 -8.47 1.07 12.39
CA VAL A 122 -9.35 0.17 13.16
C VAL A 122 -10.80 0.54 12.86
N ASN A 123 -11.39 -0.17 11.91
CA ASN A 123 -12.75 0.07 11.45
C ASN A 123 -13.79 -0.71 12.27
N LYS A 124 -15.06 -0.28 12.21
CA LYS A 124 -16.18 -0.83 12.97
C LYS A 124 -15.97 -0.67 14.49
N SER A 125 -15.34 0.42 14.89
CA SER A 125 -15.04 0.76 16.28
C SER A 125 -16.31 0.89 17.14
N ASP A 126 -17.44 1.26 16.52
CA ASP A 126 -18.77 1.32 17.11
C ASP A 126 -19.26 -0.04 17.64
N LEU A 127 -18.85 -1.15 17.02
CA LEU A 127 -19.30 -2.48 17.38
C LEU A 127 -18.54 -3.08 18.59
N ALA A 128 -17.31 -2.63 18.86
CA ALA A 128 -16.48 -3.09 19.96
C ALA A 128 -15.49 -1.98 20.39
N PRO A 129 -15.96 -0.89 21.04
CA PRO A 129 -15.15 0.31 21.29
C PRO A 129 -13.90 0.03 22.15
N ASP A 130 -14.02 -0.81 23.19
CA ASP A 130 -12.89 -1.12 24.09
C ASP A 130 -11.81 -1.90 23.35
N TYR A 131 -12.22 -2.89 22.56
CA TYR A 131 -11.26 -3.67 21.78
C TYR A 131 -10.65 -2.88 20.63
N ALA A 132 -11.42 -1.97 20.02
CA ALA A 132 -10.90 -1.05 19.02
C ALA A 132 -9.79 -0.16 19.59
N ARG A 133 -9.99 0.40 20.80
CA ARG A 133 -8.96 1.19 21.51
C ARG A 133 -7.74 0.34 21.85
N HIS A 134 -7.94 -0.90 22.28
CA HIS A 134 -6.83 -1.82 22.54
C HIS A 134 -5.99 -2.08 21.28
N ILE A 135 -6.63 -2.39 20.15
CA ILE A 135 -5.91 -2.58 18.87
C ILE A 135 -5.12 -1.30 18.49
N ALA A 136 -5.76 -0.14 18.54
CA ALA A 136 -5.08 1.12 18.21
C ALA A 136 -3.85 1.33 19.10
N GLN A 137 -3.97 1.13 20.42
CA GLN A 137 -2.89 1.28 21.38
C GLN A 137 -1.72 0.33 21.12
N VAL A 138 -1.98 -0.93 20.71
CA VAL A 138 -0.96 -1.90 20.34
C VAL A 138 -0.07 -1.35 19.20
N TYR A 139 -0.66 -0.74 18.19
CA TYR A 139 0.07 -0.20 17.05
C TYR A 139 0.68 1.18 17.33
N GLU A 140 0.03 2.02 18.11
CA GLU A 140 0.59 3.31 18.55
C GLU A 140 1.85 3.12 19.40
N ASN A 141 1.82 2.16 20.32
CA ASN A 141 3.00 1.79 21.11
C ASN A 141 4.14 1.23 20.23
N ALA A 142 3.80 0.65 19.08
CA ALA A 142 4.77 0.20 18.09
C ALA A 142 5.24 1.31 17.14
N GLY A 143 4.77 2.56 17.31
CA GLY A 143 5.18 3.73 16.52
C GLY A 143 4.39 3.95 15.23
N TYR A 144 3.20 3.37 15.09
CA TYR A 144 2.33 3.55 13.93
C TYR A 144 1.19 4.52 14.22
N ARG A 145 0.88 5.37 13.26
CA ARG A 145 -0.33 6.20 13.33
C ARG A 145 -1.56 5.32 13.21
N SER A 146 -2.49 5.43 14.19
CA SER A 146 -3.72 4.66 14.26
C SER A 146 -4.96 5.55 14.22
N PHE A 147 -6.02 5.07 13.56
CA PHE A 147 -7.31 5.76 13.46
C PHE A 147 -8.44 4.82 13.89
N LEU A 148 -9.29 5.29 14.78
CA LEU A 148 -10.50 4.60 15.20
C LEU A 148 -11.67 5.06 14.33
N ILE A 149 -12.25 4.14 13.55
CA ILE A 149 -13.21 4.49 12.50
C ILE A 149 -14.49 3.67 12.66
N SER A 150 -15.64 4.34 12.51
CA SER A 150 -16.90 3.70 12.13
C SER A 150 -17.26 4.18 10.70
N ALA A 151 -16.90 3.42 9.68
CA ALA A 151 -17.15 3.81 8.29
C ALA A 151 -18.65 3.97 7.98
N LEU A 152 -19.53 3.22 8.64
CA LEU A 152 -20.98 3.36 8.50
C LEU A 152 -21.51 4.60 9.24
N GLY A 153 -21.08 4.80 10.49
CA GLY A 153 -21.49 5.95 11.32
C GLY A 153 -20.86 7.27 10.89
N GLY A 154 -19.65 7.20 10.30
CA GLY A 154 -18.84 8.37 9.93
C GLY A 154 -17.90 8.85 11.03
N GLU A 155 -17.87 8.20 12.18
CA GLU A 155 -16.98 8.55 13.29
C GLU A 155 -15.52 8.34 12.90
N GLY A 156 -14.65 9.32 13.19
CA GLY A 156 -13.21 9.29 12.92
C GLY A 156 -12.82 9.42 11.44
N THR A 157 -13.81 9.46 10.52
CA THR A 157 -13.53 9.51 9.07
C THR A 157 -12.89 10.82 8.66
N ASP A 158 -13.26 11.94 9.27
CA ASP A 158 -12.72 13.26 8.95
C ASP A 158 -11.25 13.36 9.31
N GLU A 159 -10.84 12.86 10.49
CA GLU A 159 -9.44 12.83 10.92
C GLU A 159 -8.57 12.04 9.95
N LEU A 160 -9.02 10.85 9.54
CA LEU A 160 -8.30 10.03 8.55
C LEU A 160 -8.24 10.73 7.19
N ARG A 161 -9.35 11.34 6.76
CA ARG A 161 -9.40 12.10 5.50
C ARG A 161 -8.40 13.25 5.49
N ASP A 162 -8.39 14.06 6.54
CA ASP A 162 -7.51 15.22 6.68
C ASP A 162 -6.03 14.76 6.70
N TYR A 163 -5.73 13.67 7.40
CA TYR A 163 -4.39 13.09 7.40
C TYR A 163 -3.96 12.69 5.99
N VAL A 164 -4.79 11.95 5.27
CA VAL A 164 -4.49 11.48 3.90
C VAL A 164 -4.35 12.66 2.93
N LEU A 165 -5.19 13.70 3.06
CA LEU A 165 -5.09 14.91 2.26
C LEU A 165 -3.80 15.68 2.56
N SER A 166 -3.40 15.78 3.83
CA SER A 166 -2.18 16.49 4.25
C SER A 166 -0.89 15.82 3.77
N ALA A 167 -0.94 14.52 3.48
CA ALA A 167 0.19 13.73 2.99
C ALA A 167 0.55 14.03 1.52
N SER A 168 -0.23 14.86 0.82
CA SER A 168 -0.05 15.14 -0.61
C SER A 168 -0.02 16.63 -0.91
N SER A 169 0.68 16.98 -1.98
CA SER A 169 0.64 18.31 -2.60
C SER A 169 0.86 18.16 -4.11
N PRO A 170 0.54 19.18 -4.92
CA PRO A 170 0.81 19.16 -6.36
C PRO A 170 2.29 18.91 -6.69
N SER A 171 3.20 19.42 -5.86
CA SER A 171 4.65 19.23 -6.00
C SER A 171 5.18 17.93 -5.44
N SER A 172 4.42 17.27 -4.54
CA SER A 172 4.74 15.99 -3.94
C SER A 172 3.51 15.08 -3.93
N PRO A 173 3.17 14.48 -5.09
CA PRO A 173 2.01 13.59 -5.20
C PRO A 173 2.13 12.38 -4.30
N SER A 174 1.01 11.97 -3.70
CA SER A 174 0.88 10.80 -2.86
C SER A 174 -0.08 9.77 -3.46
N THR A 175 0.28 8.50 -3.30
CA THR A 175 -0.59 7.37 -3.63
C THR A 175 -0.87 6.58 -2.36
N VAL A 176 -2.14 6.48 -1.99
CA VAL A 176 -2.60 5.76 -0.81
C VAL A 176 -3.35 4.50 -1.23
N THR A 177 -3.06 3.39 -0.57
CA THR A 177 -3.80 2.14 -0.77
C THR A 177 -4.42 1.66 0.54
N PHE A 178 -5.66 1.15 0.48
CA PHE A 178 -6.37 0.55 1.61
C PHE A 178 -6.34 -0.97 1.49
N SER A 179 -5.74 -1.64 2.45
CA SER A 179 -5.52 -3.09 2.44
C SER A 179 -6.05 -3.74 3.72
N GLY A 180 -6.41 -5.01 3.63
CA GLY A 180 -6.96 -5.78 4.76
C GLY A 180 -7.85 -6.91 4.28
N ALA A 181 -8.30 -7.77 5.18
CA ALA A 181 -9.11 -8.95 4.89
C ALA A 181 -10.44 -8.59 4.19
N SER A 182 -11.08 -9.59 3.58
CA SER A 182 -12.41 -9.39 3.01
C SER A 182 -13.42 -9.05 4.11
N GLY A 183 -14.35 -8.14 3.82
CA GLY A 183 -15.42 -7.78 4.77
C GLY A 183 -15.01 -6.82 5.90
N VAL A 184 -13.75 -6.32 5.95
CA VAL A 184 -13.32 -5.34 6.96
C VAL A 184 -13.90 -3.94 6.75
N GLY A 185 -14.51 -3.68 5.58
CA GLY A 185 -15.19 -2.42 5.27
C GLY A 185 -14.37 -1.44 4.43
N LYS A 186 -13.34 -1.88 3.71
CA LYS A 186 -12.50 -1.01 2.86
C LYS A 186 -13.31 -0.17 1.87
N SER A 187 -14.16 -0.80 1.08
CA SER A 187 -14.96 -0.10 0.06
C SER A 187 -15.91 0.92 0.69
N THR A 188 -16.55 0.57 1.80
CA THR A 188 -17.41 1.49 2.56
C THR A 188 -16.60 2.67 3.07
N LEU A 189 -15.42 2.41 3.62
CA LEU A 189 -14.52 3.45 4.12
C LEU A 189 -14.06 4.38 3.00
N MET A 190 -13.58 3.84 1.88
CA MET A 190 -13.13 4.64 0.73
C MET A 190 -14.26 5.52 0.19
N THR A 191 -15.47 4.99 0.06
CA THR A 191 -16.64 5.77 -0.39
C THR A 191 -17.04 6.84 0.63
N LYS A 192 -16.85 6.57 1.93
CA LYS A 192 -17.14 7.54 2.99
C LYS A 192 -16.13 8.68 3.02
N LEU A 193 -14.84 8.35 2.87
CA LEU A 193 -13.75 9.34 2.82
C LEU A 193 -13.82 10.21 1.57
N PHE A 194 -14.16 9.60 0.41
CA PHE A 194 -14.15 10.24 -0.90
C PHE A 194 -15.42 9.86 -1.68
N PRO A 195 -16.55 10.53 -1.42
CA PRO A 195 -17.84 10.21 -2.05
C PRO A 195 -17.82 10.29 -3.57
N GLU A 196 -16.96 11.12 -4.15
CA GLU A 196 -16.72 11.25 -5.59
C GLU A 196 -16.28 9.94 -6.26
N LEU A 197 -15.65 9.03 -5.53
CA LEU A 197 -15.27 7.70 -6.05
C LEU A 197 -16.49 6.85 -6.41
N SER A 198 -17.60 7.00 -5.71
CA SER A 198 -18.83 6.24 -5.99
C SER A 198 -19.39 6.54 -7.39
N LEU A 199 -19.21 7.76 -7.88
CA LEU A 199 -19.61 8.18 -9.22
C LEU A 199 -18.70 7.58 -10.30
N ALA A 200 -17.39 7.46 -10.00
CA ALA A 200 -16.41 6.88 -10.92
C ALA A 200 -16.51 5.35 -10.98
N THR A 201 -16.68 4.68 -9.83
CA THR A 201 -16.75 3.21 -9.72
C THR A 201 -18.12 2.65 -10.11
N GLY A 202 -19.20 3.40 -9.94
CA GLY A 202 -20.54 3.00 -10.38
C GLY A 202 -20.66 2.77 -11.90
N ALA A 203 -19.80 3.39 -12.69
CA ALA A 203 -19.68 3.14 -14.13
C ALA A 203 -18.83 1.88 -14.45
N VAL A 204 -17.92 1.48 -13.55
CA VAL A 204 -16.99 0.36 -13.73
C VAL A 204 -17.57 -0.95 -13.19
N SER A 205 -18.28 -0.92 -12.04
CA SER A 205 -18.83 -2.13 -11.42
C SER A 205 -19.94 -2.79 -12.26
N ARG A 206 -20.70 -2.01 -13.03
CA ARG A 206 -21.69 -2.56 -13.99
C ARG A 206 -21.06 -3.29 -15.19
N LYS A 207 -19.77 -3.07 -15.46
CA LYS A 207 -19.02 -3.79 -16.51
C LYS A 207 -18.34 -5.06 -15.99
N SER A 208 -18.07 -5.17 -14.68
CA SER A 208 -17.37 -6.33 -14.11
C SER A 208 -18.28 -7.52 -13.80
N GLU A 209 -19.60 -7.35 -13.77
CA GLU A 209 -20.56 -8.47 -13.60
C GLU A 209 -20.65 -9.41 -14.80
N ARG A 210 -20.03 -9.08 -15.96
CA ARG A 210 -20.08 -9.87 -17.20
C ARG A 210 -18.80 -10.59 -17.60
N GLY A 211 -17.80 -10.80 -16.71
CA GLY A 211 -16.55 -11.46 -17.12
C GLY A 211 -15.81 -12.11 -15.97
N ARG A 212 -15.95 -13.42 -15.80
CA ARG A 212 -15.02 -14.30 -15.07
C ARG A 212 -13.63 -14.23 -15.72
N HIS A 213 -12.73 -13.43 -15.27
CA HIS A 213 -11.28 -13.28 -15.48
C HIS A 213 -10.95 -11.78 -15.55
N THR A 214 -10.90 -11.13 -14.39
CA THR A 214 -10.66 -9.70 -14.34
C THR A 214 -9.29 -9.36 -13.78
N THR A 215 -8.57 -8.67 -14.62
CA THR A 215 -7.58 -7.62 -14.41
C THR A 215 -6.92 -7.60 -13.03
N ARG A 216 -5.69 -8.11 -13.02
CA ARG A 216 -4.73 -8.02 -11.90
C ARG A 216 -4.02 -6.66 -11.85
N THR A 217 -4.48 -5.67 -12.58
CA THR A 217 -3.89 -4.33 -12.66
C THR A 217 -4.65 -3.37 -11.76
N ALA A 218 -3.94 -2.64 -10.91
CA ALA A 218 -4.49 -1.55 -10.11
C ALA A 218 -4.98 -0.42 -11.02
N GLU A 219 -5.94 0.35 -10.54
CA GLU A 219 -6.35 1.62 -11.11
C GLU A 219 -6.21 2.72 -10.05
N LEU A 220 -5.69 3.87 -10.45
CA LEU A 220 -5.50 5.02 -9.59
C LEU A 220 -6.60 6.05 -9.84
N PHE A 221 -7.24 6.46 -8.76
CA PHE A 221 -8.28 7.50 -8.76
C PHE A 221 -7.72 8.76 -8.12
N GLU A 222 -7.69 9.85 -8.84
CA GLU A 222 -7.35 11.16 -8.28
C GLU A 222 -8.54 11.67 -7.48
N VAL A 223 -8.35 11.88 -6.18
CA VAL A 223 -9.40 12.35 -5.24
C VAL A 223 -9.14 13.78 -4.77
N ALA A 224 -7.92 14.27 -4.95
CA ALA A 224 -7.55 15.65 -4.77
C ALA A 224 -6.32 15.93 -5.63
N ASN A 225 -5.97 17.19 -5.85
CA ASN A 225 -4.82 17.54 -6.67
C ASN A 225 -3.52 16.96 -6.08
N GLY A 226 -2.96 15.96 -6.77
CA GLY A 226 -1.78 15.22 -6.34
C GLY A 226 -2.05 14.07 -5.37
N LEU A 227 -3.29 13.80 -4.97
CA LEU A 227 -3.65 12.64 -4.16
C LEU A 227 -4.35 11.56 -4.99
N PHE A 228 -3.75 10.39 -5.02
CA PHE A 228 -4.27 9.23 -5.73
C PHE A 228 -4.63 8.13 -4.74
N LEU A 229 -5.79 7.50 -4.95
CA LEU A 229 -6.15 6.26 -4.29
C LEU A 229 -5.95 5.10 -5.27
N ALA A 230 -5.22 4.09 -4.82
CA ALA A 230 -5.05 2.87 -5.59
C ALA A 230 -6.16 1.87 -5.20
N ASP A 231 -7.04 1.54 -6.15
CA ASP A 231 -7.90 0.36 -5.99
C ASP A 231 -7.06 -0.88 -6.30
N THR A 232 -6.77 -1.61 -5.24
CA THR A 232 -5.83 -2.73 -5.27
C THR A 232 -6.55 -4.02 -4.86
N PRO A 233 -7.36 -4.62 -5.75
CA PRO A 233 -7.97 -5.91 -5.47
C PRO A 233 -6.87 -6.97 -5.29
N GLY A 234 -6.87 -7.66 -4.15
CA GLY A 234 -5.98 -8.80 -3.89
C GLY A 234 -4.78 -8.55 -2.97
N PHE A 235 -4.66 -7.39 -2.32
CA PHE A 235 -3.64 -7.14 -1.29
C PHE A 235 -3.85 -7.95 0.01
N THR A 236 -4.81 -8.87 0.04
CA THR A 236 -5.25 -9.58 1.24
C THR A 236 -4.48 -10.85 1.56
N MET A 237 -3.62 -11.33 0.66
CA MET A 237 -2.97 -12.63 0.77
C MET A 237 -1.45 -12.50 0.60
N LEU A 238 -0.77 -11.98 1.64
CA LEU A 238 0.69 -11.99 1.69
C LEU A 238 1.17 -13.33 2.26
N ASP A 239 1.59 -14.21 1.37
CA ASP A 239 2.13 -15.53 1.72
C ASP A 239 3.67 -15.45 1.81
N PHE A 240 4.18 -15.25 3.02
CA PHE A 240 5.60 -15.11 3.31
C PHE A 240 6.36 -16.44 3.21
N ALA A 241 5.68 -17.57 3.24
CA ALA A 241 6.30 -18.85 2.96
C ALA A 241 6.57 -19.06 1.47
N ARG A 242 5.71 -18.51 0.62
CA ARG A 242 5.78 -18.69 -0.84
C ARG A 242 6.60 -17.63 -1.55
N TYR A 243 6.53 -16.39 -1.08
CA TYR A 243 7.14 -15.25 -1.74
C TYR A 243 8.21 -14.60 -0.87
N ASN A 244 9.31 -14.22 -1.49
CA ASN A 244 10.37 -13.48 -0.85
C ASN A 244 10.11 -11.97 -1.01
N PHE A 245 9.48 -11.36 -0.01
CA PHE A 245 9.27 -9.91 0.08
C PHE A 245 10.55 -9.24 0.59
N PHE A 246 11.21 -9.89 1.56
CA PHE A 246 12.48 -9.49 2.17
C PHE A 246 13.16 -10.74 2.77
N PRO A 247 14.49 -10.71 3.02
CA PRO A 247 15.19 -11.80 3.68
C PRO A 247 14.65 -12.06 5.09
N SER A 248 14.61 -13.34 5.50
CA SER A 248 14.12 -13.69 6.84
C SER A 248 14.97 -13.10 7.99
N GLY A 249 16.23 -12.78 7.71
CA GLY A 249 17.12 -12.10 8.66
C GLY A 249 16.77 -10.65 8.92
N ASP A 250 16.03 -10.02 8.01
CA ASP A 250 15.65 -8.61 8.11
C ASP A 250 14.34 -8.41 8.88
N LEU A 251 13.59 -9.50 9.16
CA LEU A 251 12.27 -9.41 9.79
C LEU A 251 12.26 -8.58 11.08
N ALA A 252 13.25 -8.77 11.96
CA ALA A 252 13.33 -8.04 13.22
C ALA A 252 13.51 -6.52 13.03
N TYR A 253 14.23 -6.12 11.98
CA TYR A 253 14.47 -4.70 11.65
C TYR A 253 13.26 -4.00 11.07
N LEU A 254 12.23 -4.74 10.62
CA LEU A 254 10.97 -4.21 10.10
C LEU A 254 9.92 -4.00 11.21
N TYR A 255 10.21 -4.40 12.45
CA TYR A 255 9.41 -4.08 13.62
C TYR A 255 9.99 -2.83 14.29
N ARG A 256 9.37 -1.66 14.10
CA ARG A 256 9.85 -0.36 14.65
C ARG A 256 10.13 -0.44 16.14
N GLU A 257 9.24 -1.09 16.89
CA GLU A 257 9.36 -1.28 18.33
C GLU A 257 10.51 -2.20 18.76
N PHE A 258 11.11 -2.96 17.84
CA PHE A 258 12.29 -3.79 18.13
C PHE A 258 13.61 -3.03 17.99
N GLU A 259 13.63 -1.95 17.18
CA GLU A 259 14.84 -1.19 16.84
C GLU A 259 15.68 -0.81 18.08
N PRO A 260 15.09 -0.29 19.20
CA PRO A 260 15.86 0.07 20.39
C PRO A 260 16.58 -1.10 21.06
N TYR A 261 16.21 -2.34 20.76
CA TYR A 261 16.70 -3.57 21.43
C TYR A 261 17.58 -4.42 20.54
N ILE A 262 17.59 -4.21 19.23
CA ILE A 262 18.44 -4.95 18.29
C ILE A 262 19.91 -4.65 18.60
N GLY A 263 20.74 -5.71 18.61
CA GLY A 263 22.15 -5.61 18.96
C GLY A 263 22.47 -5.58 20.47
N LYS A 264 21.44 -5.54 21.35
CA LYS A 264 21.60 -5.55 22.83
C LYS A 264 21.39 -6.93 23.45
N CYS A 265 21.18 -7.96 22.63
CA CYS A 265 21.01 -9.34 23.10
C CYS A 265 22.35 -9.96 23.50
N LYS A 266 22.31 -10.98 24.40
CA LYS A 266 23.48 -11.76 24.79
C LYS A 266 24.20 -12.40 23.59
N TYR A 267 23.45 -12.80 22.56
CA TYR A 267 23.97 -13.44 21.36
C TYR A 267 23.86 -12.52 20.13
N THR A 268 24.94 -12.42 19.36
CA THR A 268 25.01 -11.57 18.15
C THR A 268 24.07 -12.00 17.02
N LYS A 269 23.73 -13.29 16.95
CA LYS A 269 22.78 -13.86 15.97
C LYS A 269 21.46 -14.24 16.63
N CYS A 270 20.99 -13.42 17.59
CA CYS A 270 19.73 -13.64 18.26
C CYS A 270 18.56 -13.57 17.26
N THR A 271 17.71 -14.58 17.26
CA THR A 271 16.49 -14.59 16.43
C THR A 271 15.29 -14.00 17.17
N HIS A 272 15.47 -13.59 18.42
CA HIS A 272 14.44 -13.01 19.29
C HIS A 272 13.25 -13.94 19.56
N LEU A 273 13.42 -15.26 19.39
CA LEU A 273 12.35 -16.24 19.62
C LEU A 273 12.30 -16.71 21.07
N ARG A 274 13.38 -17.34 21.54
CA ARG A 274 13.43 -18.01 22.88
C ARG A 274 14.78 -17.86 23.56
N GLU A 275 15.70 -17.10 22.98
CA GLU A 275 17.08 -17.02 23.46
C GLU A 275 17.16 -16.36 24.83
N GLU A 276 17.91 -16.99 25.72
CA GLU A 276 18.24 -16.43 27.04
C GLU A 276 19.04 -15.12 26.88
N GLY A 277 18.67 -14.08 27.62
CA GLY A 277 19.33 -12.77 27.52
C GLY A 277 18.95 -12.01 26.24
N CYS A 278 17.81 -12.31 25.62
CA CYS A 278 17.27 -11.57 24.52
C CYS A 278 16.65 -10.24 25.01
N ALA A 279 17.12 -9.11 24.48
CA ALA A 279 16.65 -7.78 24.87
C ALA A 279 15.19 -7.52 24.41
N VAL A 280 14.76 -8.10 23.29
CA VAL A 280 13.37 -8.01 22.82
C VAL A 280 12.41 -8.75 23.76
N ILE A 281 12.80 -9.94 24.22
CA ILE A 281 12.00 -10.69 25.21
C ILE A 281 11.94 -9.96 26.57
N ALA A 282 13.03 -9.32 26.99
CA ALA A 282 13.03 -8.51 28.20
C ALA A 282 12.10 -7.30 28.04
N ALA A 283 12.11 -6.62 26.91
CA ALA A 283 11.24 -5.48 26.62
C ALA A 283 9.75 -5.85 26.58
N GLU A 284 9.41 -7.05 26.06
CA GLU A 284 8.04 -7.57 26.14
C GLU A 284 7.60 -7.77 27.59
N LYS A 285 8.44 -8.40 28.44
CA LYS A 285 8.17 -8.61 29.85
C LYS A 285 8.01 -7.30 30.64
N GLU A 286 8.69 -6.26 30.21
CA GLU A 286 8.60 -4.90 30.76
C GLU A 286 7.40 -4.10 30.22
N GLY A 287 6.57 -4.69 29.32
CA GLY A 287 5.42 -4.03 28.71
C GLY A 287 5.76 -2.96 27.67
N LYS A 288 7.02 -2.91 27.21
CA LYS A 288 7.49 -1.97 26.16
C LYS A 288 7.21 -2.48 24.75
N ILE A 289 7.04 -3.77 24.58
CA ILE A 289 6.61 -4.43 23.35
C ILE A 289 5.34 -5.19 23.67
N SER A 290 4.31 -5.01 22.83
CA SER A 290 3.04 -5.71 23.01
C SER A 290 3.20 -7.22 22.79
N PRO A 291 2.57 -8.06 23.65
CA PRO A 291 2.57 -9.52 23.46
C PRO A 291 2.01 -9.94 22.10
N GLU A 292 0.97 -9.26 21.59
CA GLU A 292 0.34 -9.55 20.31
C GLU A 292 1.33 -9.35 19.16
N ARG A 293 2.11 -8.25 19.18
CA ARG A 293 3.12 -7.96 18.18
C ARG A 293 4.24 -9.00 18.23
N ARG A 294 4.67 -9.35 19.44
CA ARG A 294 5.69 -10.37 19.64
C ARG A 294 5.21 -11.75 19.17
N GLU A 295 3.97 -12.14 19.46
CA GLU A 295 3.36 -13.39 18.99
C GLU A 295 3.30 -13.42 17.46
N SER A 296 2.93 -12.31 16.83
CA SER A 296 2.88 -12.15 15.39
C SER A 296 4.27 -12.30 14.77
N TYR A 297 5.29 -11.67 15.36
CA TYR A 297 6.69 -11.83 14.94
C TYR A 297 7.12 -13.29 14.90
N ILE A 298 6.86 -14.03 15.98
CA ILE A 298 7.23 -15.46 16.09
C ILE A 298 6.56 -16.26 14.97
N LYS A 299 5.24 -16.10 14.80
CA LYS A 299 4.47 -16.82 13.78
C LYS A 299 4.95 -16.52 12.36
N ILE A 300 5.21 -15.25 12.06
CA ILE A 300 5.71 -14.82 10.75
C ILE A 300 7.12 -15.36 10.51
N TYR A 301 8.01 -15.30 11.50
CA TYR A 301 9.34 -15.88 11.39
C TYR A 301 9.30 -17.39 11.11
N GLU A 302 8.46 -18.12 11.85
CA GLU A 302 8.27 -19.58 11.65
C GLU A 302 7.66 -19.88 10.27
N GLU A 303 6.74 -19.04 9.79
CA GLU A 303 6.18 -19.16 8.44
C GLU A 303 7.27 -18.97 7.38
N MET A 304 8.10 -17.94 7.52
CA MET A 304 9.20 -17.67 6.58
C MET A 304 10.23 -18.78 6.55
N LYS A 305 10.49 -19.43 7.69
CA LYS A 305 11.46 -20.54 7.80
C LYS A 305 10.97 -21.87 7.20
N LYS A 306 9.69 -22.02 6.88
CA LYS A 306 9.19 -23.22 6.17
C LYS A 306 9.82 -23.40 4.79
N THR A 307 10.19 -22.29 4.15
CA THR A 307 10.83 -22.30 2.84
C THR A 307 12.12 -21.45 2.90
N PRO A 308 13.29 -21.99 2.54
CA PRO A 308 14.54 -21.20 2.51
C PRO A 308 14.41 -19.97 1.61
N ASP A 309 15.10 -18.87 1.96
CA ASP A 309 15.00 -17.59 1.25
C ASP A 309 15.27 -17.73 -0.27
N TRP A 310 16.24 -18.54 -0.65
CA TRP A 310 16.59 -18.81 -2.06
C TRP A 310 15.51 -19.59 -2.83
N ALA A 311 14.68 -20.38 -2.13
CA ALA A 311 13.61 -21.19 -2.75
C ALA A 311 12.28 -20.43 -2.84
N ARG A 312 12.12 -19.33 -2.12
CA ARG A 312 10.95 -18.45 -2.21
C ARG A 312 10.97 -17.68 -3.52
N LYS A 313 9.80 -17.55 -4.15
CA LYS A 313 9.68 -16.82 -5.43
C LYS A 313 9.98 -15.35 -5.22
N ASN A 314 11.02 -14.83 -5.87
CA ASN A 314 11.32 -13.40 -5.85
C ASN A 314 10.14 -12.63 -6.44
N GLN A 315 9.59 -11.69 -5.69
CA GLN A 315 8.63 -10.71 -6.21
C GLN A 315 9.32 -9.54 -6.94
N LEU A 316 10.64 -9.41 -6.76
CA LEU A 316 11.43 -8.31 -7.30
C LEU A 316 12.07 -8.62 -8.67
N ARG A 317 11.73 -9.77 -9.30
CA ARG A 317 12.17 -10.10 -10.67
C ARG A 317 11.00 -10.37 -11.59
#